data_05c1d93f5ca99d0487b938bc830139fa
#
_entry.id   05c1d93f5ca99d0487b938bc830139fa
#
_cell.length_a   1.000
_cell.length_b   1.000
_cell.length_c   1.000
_cell.angle_alpha   90.00
_cell.angle_beta   90.00
_cell.angle_gamma   90.00
#
_symmetry.space_group_name_H-M   'P 1'
#
loop_
_entity.id
_entity.type
_entity.pdbx_description
1 polymer ?
#
loop_
_entity_poly.entity_id
_entity_poly.type
_entity_poly.pdbx_seq_one_letter_code
_entity_poly.pdbx_strand_id
1 'polypeptide(L)'
;MRQYNQEYKENDSDYTYYQDRGLIMRAADEIRSWFGDEQAEERRRIDYLSNEQRDRENRDEHSRYDLDNVRAHEVMTRSVVAVQPGDSVLRAAQLMTESNCGALPVVDYSSRLIGIVTDRDLIVRSISRGMDPRYVQIDDCMTQGSFACHANNTLKDCMRQMSRHQVRRLPIINDHNQVIGILSQADLARYTGAYPDRGMRNAMADVLSAVSEPTDAPYR
;
A
#
# COMPACT_ATOMS: atom_id res chain seq x y z
N MET A 1 -16.45 13.68 49.09
CA MET A 1 -15.69 12.83 48.13
C MET A 1 -16.43 11.55 47.69
N ARG A 2 -17.47 11.06 48.34
CA ARG A 2 -18.22 9.84 47.93
C ARG A 2 -19.39 10.11 46.95
N GLN A 3 -19.92 11.31 46.87
CA GLN A 3 -21.02 11.65 45.97
C GLN A 3 -20.54 11.91 44.51
N TYR A 4 -19.34 12.43 44.31
CA TYR A 4 -18.81 12.72 43.00
C TYR A 4 -18.46 11.46 42.16
N ASN A 5 -18.20 10.33 42.84
CA ASN A 5 -17.87 9.07 42.13
C ASN A 5 -19.09 8.23 41.73
N GLN A 6 -20.32 8.57 42.23
CA GLN A 6 -21.53 7.84 41.85
C GLN A 6 -22.17 8.41 40.57
N GLU A 7 -22.10 9.72 40.35
CA GLU A 7 -22.59 10.35 39.11
C GLU A 7 -21.79 9.94 37.86
N TYR A 8 -20.46 9.71 38.02
CA TYR A 8 -19.63 9.25 36.87
C TYR A 8 -19.87 7.79 36.47
N LYS A 9 -20.36 6.93 37.37
CA LYS A 9 -20.63 5.52 37.06
C LYS A 9 -21.99 5.30 36.40
N GLU A 10 -22.98 6.13 36.67
CA GLU A 10 -24.29 6.05 36.01
C GLU A 10 -24.17 6.52 34.54
N ASN A 11 -23.35 7.52 34.24
CA ASN A 11 -23.15 8.02 32.89
C ASN A 11 -22.41 7.01 31.96
N ASP A 12 -21.52 6.19 32.51
CA ASP A 12 -20.74 5.22 31.70
C ASP A 12 -21.59 4.01 31.28
N SER A 13 -22.54 3.58 32.10
CA SER A 13 -23.47 2.48 31.76
C SER A 13 -24.54 2.89 30.75
N ASP A 14 -25.00 4.13 30.80
CA ASP A 14 -25.94 4.68 29.84
C ASP A 14 -25.28 4.90 28.48
N TYR A 15 -24.01 5.34 28.46
CA TYR A 15 -23.25 5.56 27.24
C TYR A 15 -23.02 4.26 26.40
N THR A 16 -22.75 3.16 27.08
CA THR A 16 -22.56 1.84 26.43
C THR A 16 -23.91 1.27 25.94
N TYR A 17 -25.01 1.50 26.62
CA TYR A 17 -26.32 1.04 26.20
C TYR A 17 -26.79 1.66 24.87
N TYR A 18 -26.46 2.94 24.64
CA TYR A 18 -26.88 3.66 23.44
C TYR A 18 -26.03 3.33 22.21
N GLN A 19 -24.80 2.81 22.36
CA GLN A 19 -23.94 2.44 21.25
C GLN A 19 -24.49 1.27 20.42
N ASP A 20 -25.21 0.35 21.03
CA ASP A 20 -25.73 -0.88 20.38
C ASP A 20 -27.17 -0.76 19.88
N ARG A 21 -27.77 0.41 19.97
CA ARG A 21 -29.16 0.61 19.50
C ARG A 21 -29.26 0.45 17.99
N GLY A 22 -30.11 -0.49 17.58
CA GLY A 22 -30.35 -0.79 16.15
C GLY A 22 -30.95 0.41 15.39
N LEU A 23 -30.75 0.41 14.08
CA LEU A 23 -31.17 1.46 13.15
C LEU A 23 -32.67 1.78 13.24
N ILE A 24 -33.50 0.75 13.50
CA ILE A 24 -34.97 0.88 13.66
C ILE A 24 -35.33 1.67 14.92
N MET A 25 -34.63 1.46 16.05
CA MET A 25 -34.89 2.20 17.30
C MET A 25 -34.49 3.67 17.15
N ARG A 26 -33.37 3.98 16.49
CA ARG A 26 -32.97 5.36 16.24
C ARG A 26 -33.97 6.11 15.36
N ALA A 27 -34.48 5.47 14.31
CA ALA A 27 -35.52 6.05 13.46
C ALA A 27 -36.84 6.28 14.24
N ALA A 28 -37.20 5.36 15.14
CA ALA A 28 -38.38 5.54 15.98
C ALA A 28 -38.24 6.71 16.95
N ASP A 29 -37.05 6.92 17.53
CA ASP A 29 -36.79 8.07 18.40
C ASP A 29 -36.76 9.40 17.62
N GLU A 30 -36.30 9.38 16.40
CA GLU A 30 -36.34 10.54 15.52
C GLU A 30 -37.79 11.00 15.23
N ILE A 31 -38.67 10.05 14.94
CA ILE A 31 -40.09 10.32 14.71
C ILE A 31 -40.75 10.82 16.00
N ARG A 32 -40.50 10.18 17.15
CA ARG A 32 -41.07 10.59 18.45
C ARG A 32 -40.63 11.97 18.89
N SER A 33 -39.36 12.35 18.65
CA SER A 33 -38.88 13.69 19.02
C SER A 33 -39.60 14.81 18.26
N TRP A 34 -40.11 14.53 17.04
CA TRP A 34 -40.92 15.50 16.28
C TRP A 34 -42.29 15.77 16.93
N PHE A 35 -42.74 14.88 17.81
CA PHE A 35 -43.98 15.00 18.58
C PHE A 35 -43.77 15.51 20.01
N GLY A 36 -42.56 16.02 20.35
CA GLY A 36 -42.28 16.61 21.66
C GLY A 36 -41.97 15.60 22.77
N ASP A 37 -41.53 14.39 22.43
CA ASP A 37 -41.04 13.41 23.40
C ASP A 37 -39.61 13.78 23.84
N GLU A 38 -39.47 14.42 25.00
CA GLU A 38 -38.19 14.89 25.55
C GLU A 38 -37.17 13.75 25.72
N GLN A 39 -37.62 12.55 26.08
CA GLN A 39 -36.70 11.39 26.22
C GLN A 39 -36.21 10.91 24.88
N ALA A 40 -37.00 10.98 23.82
CA ALA A 40 -36.59 10.65 22.48
C ALA A 40 -35.58 11.70 21.93
N GLU A 41 -35.75 12.96 22.28
CA GLU A 41 -34.83 14.03 21.92
C GLU A 41 -33.47 13.88 22.62
N GLU A 42 -33.46 13.51 23.90
CA GLU A 42 -32.24 13.26 24.67
C GLU A 42 -31.49 12.04 24.14
N ARG A 43 -32.20 10.95 23.83
CA ARG A 43 -31.58 9.77 23.18
C ARG A 43 -30.97 10.10 21.81
N ARG A 44 -31.61 10.91 20.97
CA ARG A 44 -31.06 11.40 19.71
C ARG A 44 -29.80 12.21 19.91
N ARG A 45 -29.78 13.08 20.94
CA ARG A 45 -28.60 13.91 21.24
C ARG A 45 -27.41 13.05 21.66
N ILE A 46 -27.65 12.01 22.48
CA ILE A 46 -26.60 11.06 22.89
C ILE A 46 -26.08 10.25 21.68
N ASP A 47 -26.98 9.76 20.81
CA ASP A 47 -26.60 9.07 19.56
C ASP A 47 -25.76 9.97 18.63
N TYR A 48 -26.10 11.26 18.54
CA TYR A 48 -25.35 12.24 17.76
C TYR A 48 -23.94 12.44 18.32
N LEU A 49 -23.83 12.66 19.65
CA LEU A 49 -22.53 12.87 20.30
C LEU A 49 -21.63 11.62 20.22
N SER A 50 -22.21 10.43 20.39
CA SER A 50 -21.47 9.17 20.27
C SER A 50 -20.99 8.90 18.85
N ASN A 51 -21.76 9.28 17.82
CA ASN A 51 -21.34 9.19 16.43
C ASN A 51 -20.24 10.20 16.12
N GLU A 52 -20.35 11.44 16.62
CA GLU A 52 -19.31 12.46 16.43
C GLU A 52 -17.99 12.08 17.11
N GLN A 53 -18.05 11.44 18.28
CA GLN A 53 -16.86 10.95 18.98
C GLN A 53 -16.23 9.78 18.22
N ARG A 54 -17.03 8.83 17.73
CA ARG A 54 -16.56 7.72 16.88
C ARG A 54 -15.94 8.22 15.58
N ASP A 55 -16.51 9.26 14.98
CA ASP A 55 -15.96 9.89 13.76
C ASP A 55 -14.66 10.65 14.04
N ARG A 56 -14.45 11.17 15.26
CA ARG A 56 -13.18 11.77 15.70
C ARG A 56 -12.12 10.69 15.92
N GLU A 57 -12.44 9.63 16.66
CA GLU A 57 -11.57 8.49 16.90
C GLU A 57 -11.16 7.82 15.58
N ASN A 58 -12.12 7.60 14.66
CA ASN A 58 -11.84 7.11 13.32
C ASN A 58 -10.96 8.06 12.50
N ARG A 59 -11.11 9.39 12.65
CA ARG A 59 -10.23 10.37 11.97
C ARG A 59 -8.82 10.35 12.53
N ASP A 60 -8.66 10.22 13.84
CA ASP A 60 -7.34 10.15 14.49
C ASP A 60 -6.62 8.83 14.19
N GLU A 61 -7.36 7.73 14.08
CA GLU A 61 -6.84 6.44 13.65
C GLU A 61 -6.48 6.43 12.16
N HIS A 62 -7.31 7.04 11.30
CA HIS A 62 -7.06 7.22 9.86
C HIS A 62 -5.85 8.12 9.58
N SER A 63 -5.58 9.12 10.42
CA SER A 63 -4.40 9.99 10.30
C SER A 63 -3.08 9.24 10.47
N ARG A 64 -3.07 8.10 11.17
CA ARG A 64 -1.86 7.27 11.35
C ARG A 64 -1.53 6.41 10.14
N TYR A 65 -2.53 6.07 9.33
CA TYR A 65 -2.41 5.16 8.18
C TYR A 65 -2.64 5.86 6.84
N ASP A 66 -2.63 7.19 6.85
CA ASP A 66 -2.72 7.97 5.63
C ASP A 66 -1.51 7.68 4.74
N LEU A 67 -1.76 7.33 3.48
CA LEU A 67 -0.74 7.05 2.47
C LEU A 67 0.27 8.20 2.30
N ASP A 68 -0.08 9.41 2.71
CA ASP A 68 0.78 10.58 2.74
C ASP A 68 1.76 10.57 3.93
N ASN A 69 1.47 9.82 5.00
CA ASN A 69 2.31 9.70 6.19
C ASN A 69 3.22 8.47 6.19
N VAL A 70 2.83 7.40 5.48
CA VAL A 70 3.61 6.16 5.38
C VAL A 70 4.74 6.31 4.37
N ARG A 71 5.93 5.90 4.75
CA ARG A 71 7.13 5.98 3.90
C ARG A 71 7.42 4.65 3.21
N ALA A 72 8.04 4.72 2.03
CA ALA A 72 8.38 3.53 1.24
C ALA A 72 9.21 2.50 2.04
N HIS A 73 10.16 2.98 2.86
CA HIS A 73 11.03 2.11 3.68
C HIS A 73 10.30 1.34 4.78
N GLU A 74 9.08 1.74 5.15
CA GLU A 74 8.27 1.05 6.16
C GLU A 74 7.55 -0.18 5.59
N VAL A 75 7.29 -0.17 4.27
CA VAL A 75 6.48 -1.20 3.58
C VAL A 75 7.32 -2.07 2.65
N MET A 76 8.46 -1.57 2.16
CA MET A 76 9.32 -2.27 1.21
C MET A 76 9.86 -3.61 1.74
N THR A 77 10.10 -4.54 0.84
CA THR A 77 10.95 -5.71 1.11
C THR A 77 12.42 -5.27 1.11
N ARG A 78 13.15 -5.50 2.23
CA ARG A 78 14.53 -5.02 2.44
C ARG A 78 15.60 -5.97 1.91
N SER A 79 15.37 -7.28 1.96
CA SER A 79 16.33 -8.27 1.50
C SER A 79 16.23 -8.43 -0.03
N VAL A 80 16.86 -7.53 -0.75
CA VAL A 80 16.81 -7.48 -2.21
C VAL A 80 18.10 -8.07 -2.78
N VAL A 81 17.92 -9.10 -3.60
CA VAL A 81 18.99 -9.64 -4.45
C VAL A 81 19.04 -8.78 -5.73
N ALA A 82 20.22 -8.38 -6.13
CA ALA A 82 20.47 -7.60 -7.34
C ALA A 82 21.45 -8.34 -8.26
N VAL A 83 21.48 -7.96 -9.52
CA VAL A 83 22.42 -8.44 -10.53
C VAL A 83 23.23 -7.29 -11.11
N GLN A 84 24.36 -7.63 -11.74
CA GLN A 84 25.19 -6.69 -12.48
C GLN A 84 24.93 -6.81 -14.00
N PRO A 85 25.24 -5.78 -14.79
CA PRO A 85 25.05 -5.82 -16.25
C PRO A 85 25.73 -7.01 -16.93
N GLY A 86 26.91 -7.40 -16.46
CA GLY A 86 27.70 -8.50 -16.99
C GLY A 86 27.29 -9.90 -16.54
N ASP A 87 26.31 -10.01 -15.61
CA ASP A 87 25.78 -11.31 -15.21
C ASP A 87 25.01 -11.95 -16.36
N SER A 88 25.02 -13.31 -16.41
CA SER A 88 24.27 -14.01 -17.44
C SER A 88 22.76 -14.08 -17.11
N VAL A 89 21.96 -14.20 -18.16
CA VAL A 89 20.50 -14.47 -18.07
C VAL A 89 20.25 -15.72 -17.22
N LEU A 90 21.07 -16.77 -17.37
CA LEU A 90 20.96 -17.97 -16.55
C LEU A 90 21.15 -17.65 -15.05
N ARG A 91 22.17 -16.86 -14.71
CA ARG A 91 22.42 -16.47 -13.32
C ARG A 91 21.25 -15.66 -12.73
N ALA A 92 20.69 -14.72 -13.47
CA ALA A 92 19.52 -13.97 -13.06
C ALA A 92 18.31 -14.87 -12.82
N ALA A 93 18.05 -15.82 -13.73
CA ALA A 93 16.95 -16.78 -13.58
C ALA A 93 17.13 -17.67 -12.34
N GLN A 94 18.35 -18.11 -12.04
CA GLN A 94 18.65 -18.85 -10.81
C GLN A 94 18.37 -18.03 -9.56
N LEU A 95 18.85 -16.78 -9.53
CA LEU A 95 18.60 -15.85 -8.42
C LEU A 95 17.11 -15.55 -8.22
N MET A 96 16.35 -15.39 -9.30
CA MET A 96 14.88 -15.23 -9.23
C MET A 96 14.22 -16.45 -8.61
N THR A 97 14.67 -17.65 -8.95
CA THR A 97 14.17 -18.91 -8.39
C THR A 97 14.53 -19.04 -6.91
N GLU A 98 15.80 -18.82 -6.55
CA GLU A 98 16.31 -18.92 -5.17
C GLU A 98 15.61 -17.92 -4.23
N SER A 99 15.33 -16.71 -4.75
CA SER A 99 14.70 -15.62 -3.97
C SER A 99 13.18 -15.57 -4.11
N ASN A 100 12.57 -16.50 -4.87
CA ASN A 100 11.14 -16.51 -5.18
C ASN A 100 10.61 -15.14 -5.65
N CYS A 101 11.31 -14.53 -6.60
CA CYS A 101 10.95 -13.23 -7.14
C CYS A 101 10.99 -13.23 -8.68
N GLY A 102 10.21 -12.36 -9.31
CA GLY A 102 10.15 -12.23 -10.78
C GLY A 102 10.74 -10.91 -11.28
N ALA A 103 11.59 -10.24 -10.49
CA ALA A 103 12.33 -9.07 -10.93
C ALA A 103 13.54 -8.84 -10.02
N LEU A 104 14.64 -8.38 -10.62
CA LEU A 104 15.89 -8.05 -9.95
C LEU A 104 16.30 -6.62 -10.34
N PRO A 105 16.63 -5.75 -9.39
CA PRO A 105 17.36 -4.53 -9.69
C PRO A 105 18.70 -4.85 -10.34
N VAL A 106 19.08 -4.07 -11.32
CA VAL A 106 20.41 -4.11 -11.92
C VAL A 106 21.22 -2.96 -11.36
N VAL A 107 22.37 -3.29 -10.78
CA VAL A 107 23.20 -2.33 -10.06
C VAL A 107 24.64 -2.31 -10.60
N ASP A 108 25.31 -1.16 -10.45
CA ASP A 108 26.74 -1.05 -10.69
C ASP A 108 27.57 -1.60 -9.51
N TYR A 109 28.89 -1.57 -9.64
CA TYR A 109 29.85 -2.03 -8.61
C TYR A 109 29.75 -1.24 -7.27
N SER A 110 29.09 -0.08 -7.28
CA SER A 110 28.80 0.73 -6.07
C SER A 110 27.40 0.48 -5.53
N SER A 111 26.72 -0.56 -6.00
CA SER A 111 25.31 -0.89 -5.67
C SER A 111 24.31 0.18 -6.07
N ARG A 112 24.66 1.09 -6.98
CA ARG A 112 23.76 2.12 -7.49
C ARG A 112 22.86 1.53 -8.57
N LEU A 113 21.58 1.88 -8.51
CA LEU A 113 20.58 1.44 -9.48
C LEU A 113 20.89 1.96 -10.89
N ILE A 114 20.97 1.07 -11.87
CA ILE A 114 21.13 1.40 -13.29
C ILE A 114 19.99 0.85 -14.15
N GLY A 115 19.25 -0.15 -13.67
CA GLY A 115 18.14 -0.74 -14.41
C GLY A 115 17.35 -1.74 -13.58
N ILE A 116 16.43 -2.40 -14.25
CA ILE A 116 15.66 -3.52 -13.73
C ILE A 116 15.54 -4.61 -14.80
N VAL A 117 15.55 -5.87 -14.40
CA VAL A 117 15.27 -7.01 -15.27
C VAL A 117 14.18 -7.87 -14.65
N THR A 118 13.23 -8.31 -15.47
CA THR A 118 12.12 -9.19 -15.05
C THR A 118 12.23 -10.56 -15.71
N ASP A 119 11.55 -11.56 -15.15
CA ASP A 119 11.40 -12.88 -15.74
C ASP A 119 10.90 -12.82 -17.19
N ARG A 120 9.97 -11.91 -17.48
CA ARG A 120 9.47 -11.65 -18.82
C ARG A 120 10.56 -11.11 -19.75
N ASP A 121 11.43 -10.20 -19.29
CA ASP A 121 12.54 -9.66 -20.07
C ASP A 121 13.52 -10.77 -20.45
N LEU A 122 13.87 -11.65 -19.51
CA LEU A 122 14.74 -12.78 -19.74
C LEU A 122 14.19 -13.71 -20.85
N ILE A 123 12.88 -13.96 -20.83
CA ILE A 123 12.23 -14.81 -21.85
C ILE A 123 12.16 -14.09 -23.18
N VAL A 124 11.62 -12.88 -23.23
CA VAL A 124 11.29 -12.18 -24.48
C VAL A 124 12.53 -11.65 -25.20
N ARG A 125 13.53 -11.16 -24.46
CA ARG A 125 14.73 -10.54 -25.04
C ARG A 125 15.88 -11.51 -25.24
N SER A 126 15.79 -12.75 -24.73
CA SER A 126 16.84 -13.77 -24.86
C SER A 126 16.26 -15.09 -25.41
N ILE A 127 15.51 -15.85 -24.61
CA ILE A 127 15.12 -17.22 -24.95
C ILE A 127 14.24 -17.27 -26.20
N SER A 128 13.26 -16.38 -26.36
CA SER A 128 12.38 -16.34 -27.52
C SER A 128 13.10 -16.01 -28.83
N ARG A 129 14.32 -15.45 -28.75
CA ARG A 129 15.18 -15.14 -29.87
C ARG A 129 16.17 -16.27 -30.19
N GLY A 130 16.04 -17.42 -29.50
CA GLY A 130 16.92 -18.57 -29.68
C GLY A 130 18.33 -18.40 -29.08
N MET A 131 18.53 -17.41 -28.22
CA MET A 131 19.82 -17.13 -27.61
C MET A 131 20.07 -18.05 -26.41
N ASP A 132 21.32 -18.49 -26.23
CA ASP A 132 21.67 -19.32 -25.09
C ASP A 132 21.82 -18.46 -23.82
N PRO A 133 20.99 -18.69 -22.76
CA PRO A 133 21.00 -17.87 -21.58
C PRO A 133 22.29 -17.86 -20.76
N ARG A 134 23.21 -18.78 -21.06
CA ARG A 134 24.54 -18.83 -20.44
C ARG A 134 25.47 -17.73 -20.91
N TYR A 135 25.24 -17.22 -22.14
CA TYR A 135 26.14 -16.28 -22.82
C TYR A 135 25.51 -14.90 -23.04
N VAL A 136 24.20 -14.76 -22.89
CA VAL A 136 23.50 -13.47 -22.94
C VAL A 136 23.67 -12.73 -21.63
N GLN A 137 24.07 -11.46 -21.69
CA GLN A 137 24.27 -10.63 -20.52
C GLN A 137 22.98 -9.90 -20.14
N ILE A 138 22.87 -9.51 -18.88
CA ILE A 138 21.72 -8.76 -18.35
C ILE A 138 21.60 -7.40 -19.04
N ASP A 139 22.71 -6.76 -19.41
CA ASP A 139 22.69 -5.49 -20.14
C ASP A 139 21.92 -5.56 -21.47
N ASP A 140 21.95 -6.72 -22.16
CA ASP A 140 21.18 -6.96 -23.37
C ASP A 140 19.66 -7.13 -23.12
N CYS A 141 19.28 -7.42 -21.88
CA CYS A 141 17.90 -7.79 -21.53
C CYS A 141 17.22 -6.80 -20.58
N MET A 142 17.97 -6.03 -19.81
CA MET A 142 17.40 -5.13 -18.79
C MET A 142 16.67 -3.94 -19.41
N THR A 143 15.83 -3.31 -18.62
CA THR A 143 15.31 -1.97 -18.88
C THR A 143 16.20 -0.98 -18.16
N GLN A 144 16.94 -0.16 -18.94
CA GLN A 144 17.83 0.87 -18.41
C GLN A 144 17.03 2.06 -17.88
N GLY A 145 17.61 2.81 -16.93
CA GLY A 145 17.00 4.01 -16.38
C GLY A 145 15.66 3.74 -15.69
N SER A 146 15.56 2.62 -14.96
CA SER A 146 14.32 2.20 -14.29
C SER A 146 13.83 3.25 -13.29
N PHE A 147 12.50 3.36 -13.18
CA PHE A 147 11.88 4.21 -12.17
C PHE A 147 12.16 3.65 -10.79
N ALA A 148 12.46 4.54 -9.84
CA ALA A 148 12.71 4.23 -8.44
C ALA A 148 12.03 5.25 -7.53
N CYS A 149 11.84 4.88 -6.28
CA CYS A 149 11.43 5.80 -5.22
C CYS A 149 12.55 5.90 -4.17
N HIS A 150 12.69 7.06 -3.56
CA HIS A 150 13.54 7.21 -2.38
C HIS A 150 12.87 6.58 -1.16
N ALA A 151 13.68 6.11 -0.21
CA ALA A 151 13.22 5.52 1.04
C ALA A 151 12.18 6.36 1.78
N ASN A 152 12.34 7.69 1.71
CA ASN A 152 11.50 8.68 2.38
C ASN A 152 10.32 9.18 1.52
N ASN A 153 10.15 8.71 0.28
CA ASN A 153 8.94 9.03 -0.48
C ASN A 153 7.71 8.45 0.22
N THR A 154 6.57 9.13 0.09
CA THR A 154 5.32 8.63 0.63
C THR A 154 4.85 7.40 -0.14
N LEU A 155 4.09 6.54 0.52
CA LEU A 155 3.52 5.37 -0.14
C LEU A 155 2.62 5.79 -1.32
N LYS A 156 1.90 6.89 -1.16
CA LYS A 156 1.08 7.52 -2.21
C LYS A 156 1.90 7.93 -3.43
N ASP A 157 3.09 8.52 -3.22
CA ASP A 157 3.97 8.88 -4.33
C ASP A 157 4.46 7.63 -5.06
N CYS A 158 4.83 6.57 -4.33
CA CYS A 158 5.23 5.30 -4.93
C CYS A 158 4.09 4.67 -5.74
N MET A 159 2.87 4.67 -5.21
CA MET A 159 1.68 4.18 -5.91
C MET A 159 1.41 4.97 -7.19
N ARG A 160 1.54 6.30 -7.13
CA ARG A 160 1.42 7.18 -8.30
C ARG A 160 2.48 6.88 -9.36
N GLN A 161 3.72 6.62 -8.95
CA GLN A 161 4.80 6.21 -9.87
C GLN A 161 4.49 4.86 -10.52
N MET A 162 4.02 3.87 -9.75
CA MET A 162 3.61 2.59 -10.30
C MET A 162 2.52 2.73 -11.36
N SER A 163 1.45 3.49 -11.07
CA SER A 163 0.34 3.72 -11.99
C SER A 163 0.82 4.44 -13.25
N ARG A 164 1.58 5.54 -13.09
CA ARG A 164 2.04 6.38 -14.20
C ARG A 164 2.94 5.63 -15.19
N HIS A 165 3.79 4.75 -14.67
CA HIS A 165 4.77 4.02 -15.47
C HIS A 165 4.34 2.58 -15.76
N GLN A 166 3.14 2.19 -15.30
CA GLN A 166 2.57 0.84 -15.46
C GLN A 166 3.52 -0.26 -14.99
N VAL A 167 4.23 -0.01 -13.89
CA VAL A 167 5.17 -0.95 -13.29
C VAL A 167 4.61 -1.58 -12.02
N ARG A 168 4.82 -2.88 -11.85
CA ARG A 168 4.34 -3.66 -10.69
C ARG A 168 5.33 -3.68 -9.53
N ARG A 169 6.52 -3.13 -9.73
CA ARG A 169 7.62 -3.09 -8.76
C ARG A 169 8.42 -1.83 -8.94
N LEU A 170 8.85 -1.24 -7.83
CA LEU A 170 9.74 -0.09 -7.79
C LEU A 170 10.94 -0.40 -6.89
N PRO A 171 12.16 -0.35 -7.39
CA PRO A 171 13.35 -0.29 -6.54
C PRO A 171 13.26 0.90 -5.60
N ILE A 172 13.66 0.70 -4.36
CA ILE A 172 13.77 1.75 -3.35
C ILE A 172 15.24 2.05 -3.13
N ILE A 173 15.60 3.32 -3.23
CA ILE A 173 16.97 3.80 -3.17
C ILE A 173 17.19 4.75 -2.00
N ASN A 174 18.45 4.83 -1.55
CA ASN A 174 18.91 5.85 -0.61
C ASN A 174 19.40 7.11 -1.35
N ASP A 175 19.90 8.09 -0.59
CA ASP A 175 20.41 9.37 -1.12
C ASP A 175 21.67 9.22 -1.98
N HIS A 176 22.33 8.05 -1.95
CA HIS A 176 23.49 7.71 -2.79
C HIS A 176 23.09 6.92 -4.05
N ASN A 177 21.81 6.85 -4.34
CA ASN A 177 21.22 6.06 -5.44
C ASN A 177 21.44 4.54 -5.32
N GLN A 178 21.79 4.04 -4.13
CA GLN A 178 21.99 2.63 -3.87
C GLN A 178 20.65 1.96 -3.58
N VAL A 179 20.47 0.75 -4.11
CA VAL A 179 19.27 -0.05 -3.87
C VAL A 179 19.27 -0.60 -2.44
N ILE A 180 18.22 -0.26 -1.69
CA ILE A 180 18.04 -0.68 -0.29
C ILE A 180 16.77 -1.50 -0.07
N GLY A 181 15.92 -1.57 -1.07
CA GLY A 181 14.66 -2.32 -1.01
C GLY A 181 13.98 -2.42 -2.36
N ILE A 182 12.88 -3.13 -2.38
CA ILE A 182 11.93 -3.17 -3.50
C ILE A 182 10.51 -3.07 -2.94
N LEU A 183 9.68 -2.25 -3.55
CA LEU A 183 8.27 -2.13 -3.26
C LEU A 183 7.49 -2.76 -4.40
N SER A 184 6.73 -3.80 -4.08
CA SER A 184 5.90 -4.50 -5.06
C SER A 184 4.41 -4.24 -4.84
N GLN A 185 3.61 -4.51 -5.86
CA GLN A 185 2.15 -4.54 -5.78
C GLN A 185 1.65 -5.48 -4.66
N ALA A 186 2.36 -6.59 -4.40
CA ALA A 186 2.04 -7.51 -3.32
C ALA A 186 2.32 -6.92 -1.93
N ASP A 187 3.36 -6.09 -1.78
CA ASP A 187 3.65 -5.37 -0.54
C ASP A 187 2.55 -4.36 -0.24
N LEU A 188 2.13 -3.60 -1.26
CA LEU A 188 1.01 -2.66 -1.16
C LEU A 188 -0.29 -3.38 -0.77
N ALA A 189 -0.61 -4.51 -1.42
CA ALA A 189 -1.81 -5.27 -1.12
C ALA A 189 -1.81 -5.82 0.31
N ARG A 190 -0.67 -6.32 0.80
CA ARG A 190 -0.53 -6.77 2.20
C ARG A 190 -0.70 -5.62 3.18
N TYR A 191 -0.08 -4.48 2.90
CA TYR A 191 -0.18 -3.31 3.75
C TYR A 191 -1.62 -2.79 3.81
N THR A 192 -2.28 -2.57 2.66
CA THR A 192 -3.66 -2.09 2.61
C THR A 192 -4.68 -3.10 3.15
N GLY A 193 -4.38 -4.40 3.06
CA GLY A 193 -5.21 -5.46 3.65
C GLY A 193 -5.13 -5.53 5.17
N ALA A 194 -3.96 -5.19 5.74
CA ALA A 194 -3.78 -5.11 7.19
C ALA A 194 -4.46 -3.87 7.82
N TYR A 195 -4.66 -2.82 7.03
CA TYR A 195 -5.25 -1.55 7.46
C TYR A 195 -6.42 -1.20 6.53
N PRO A 196 -7.64 -1.71 6.79
CA PRO A 196 -8.76 -1.66 5.84
C PRO A 196 -9.45 -0.29 5.79
N ASP A 197 -8.71 0.77 5.50
CA ASP A 197 -9.26 2.07 5.16
C ASP A 197 -9.84 2.09 3.74
N ARG A 198 -10.95 2.80 3.55
CA ARG A 198 -11.63 2.92 2.26
C ARG A 198 -10.78 3.67 1.23
N GLY A 199 -10.07 4.71 1.65
CA GLY A 199 -9.16 5.48 0.79
C GLY A 199 -8.00 4.63 0.29
N MET A 200 -7.37 3.84 1.16
CA MET A 200 -6.31 2.91 0.80
C MET A 200 -6.77 1.85 -0.20
N ARG A 201 -7.97 1.27 0.02
CA ARG A 201 -8.52 0.28 -0.92
C ARG A 201 -8.77 0.86 -2.30
N ASN A 202 -9.31 2.07 -2.38
CA ASN A 202 -9.53 2.75 -3.65
C ASN A 202 -8.20 3.05 -4.36
N ALA A 203 -7.22 3.61 -3.65
CA ALA A 203 -5.89 3.87 -4.20
C ALA A 203 -5.20 2.58 -4.70
N MET A 204 -5.37 1.46 -3.96
CA MET A 204 -4.85 0.17 -4.41
C MET A 204 -5.58 -0.34 -5.66
N ALA A 205 -6.90 -0.18 -5.74
CA ALA A 205 -7.68 -0.54 -6.92
C ALA A 205 -7.25 0.27 -8.15
N ASP A 206 -6.96 1.56 -7.99
CA ASP A 206 -6.46 2.43 -9.07
C ASP A 206 -5.08 1.96 -9.56
N VAL A 207 -4.16 1.58 -8.65
CA VAL A 207 -2.86 1.01 -9.03
C VAL A 207 -3.04 -0.30 -9.79
N LEU A 208 -3.90 -1.20 -9.27
CA LEU A 208 -4.17 -2.50 -9.91
C LEU A 208 -4.74 -2.32 -11.32
N SER A 209 -5.67 -1.41 -11.51
CA SER A 209 -6.23 -1.08 -12.81
C SER A 209 -5.14 -0.57 -13.75
N ALA A 210 -4.42 0.47 -13.35
CA ALA A 210 -3.41 1.11 -14.18
C ALA A 210 -2.28 0.16 -14.63
N VAL A 211 -1.77 -0.70 -13.73
CA VAL A 211 -0.68 -1.63 -14.07
C VAL A 211 -1.15 -2.89 -14.82
N SER A 212 -2.47 -3.08 -14.94
CA SER A 212 -3.09 -4.20 -15.65
C SER A 212 -3.59 -3.80 -17.04
N GLU A 213 -3.61 -2.52 -17.36
CA GLU A 213 -3.96 -2.05 -18.69
C GLU A 213 -2.97 -2.60 -19.73
N PRO A 214 -3.47 -3.07 -20.89
CA PRO A 214 -2.61 -3.49 -21.99
C PRO A 214 -1.72 -2.33 -22.44
N THR A 215 -0.42 -2.59 -22.54
CA THR A 215 0.49 -1.62 -23.16
C THR A 215 0.50 -1.87 -24.66
N ASP A 216 0.09 -0.88 -25.45
CA ASP A 216 0.16 -0.93 -26.92
C ASP A 216 1.59 -0.81 -27.45
N ALA A 217 2.57 -0.61 -26.59
CA ALA A 217 3.95 -0.50 -26.98
C ALA A 217 4.51 -1.89 -27.38
N PRO A 218 4.94 -2.09 -28.61
CA PRO A 218 5.65 -3.30 -28.98
C PRO A 218 6.92 -3.41 -28.13
N TYR A 219 7.21 -4.62 -27.64
CA TYR A 219 8.47 -4.91 -26.94
C TYR A 219 9.63 -4.57 -27.88
N ARG A 220 10.33 -3.46 -27.61
CA ARG A 220 11.54 -3.06 -28.34
C ARG A 220 12.74 -3.82 -27.81
#